data_8054de069437ca645d49bb5bb6af5315
#
_entry.id   8054de069437ca645d49bb5bb6af5315
#
_cell.length_a   1.000
_cell.length_b   1.000
_cell.length_c   1.000
_cell.angle_alpha   90.00
_cell.angle_beta   90.00
_cell.angle_gamma   90.00
#
_symmetry.space_group_name_H-M   'P 1'
#
loop_
_entity.id
_entity.type
_entity.pdbx_description
1 polymer ?
#
loop_
_entity_poly.entity_id
_entity_poly.type
_entity_poly.pdbx_seq_one_letter_code
_entity_poly.pdbx_strand_id
1 'polypeptide(L)'
;MLICRSLNTRVQLLNQSIKESERMSYIAPIDETKFWLYEILEAQRLFSISNYHEVKREDFDLILSEAAKITSESIFPLNQKSDQIPAKLENGICRTTPGFADAYELLIKGGWSSISGDKTYGGMGL
;
A
#
# COMPACT_ATOMS: atom_id res chain seq x y z
N MET A 1 -18.07 -15.05 41.86
CA MET A 1 -17.91 -13.60 41.67
C MET A 1 -16.58 -13.19 41.03
N LEU A 2 -15.53 -14.00 41.00
CA LEU A 2 -14.22 -13.74 40.38
C LEU A 2 -14.19 -13.95 38.84
N ILE A 3 -14.98 -14.87 38.33
CA ILE A 3 -14.97 -15.24 36.87
C ILE A 3 -15.56 -14.13 35.99
N CYS A 4 -16.59 -13.40 36.46
CA CYS A 4 -17.18 -12.28 35.72
C CYS A 4 -16.22 -11.07 35.54
N ARG A 5 -15.35 -10.81 36.50
CA ARG A 5 -14.35 -9.72 36.39
C ARG A 5 -13.28 -10.02 35.35
N SER A 6 -12.83 -11.27 35.26
CA SER A 6 -11.84 -11.72 34.28
C SER A 6 -12.35 -11.64 32.84
N LEU A 7 -13.62 -12.00 32.60
CA LEU A 7 -14.25 -11.91 31.29
C LEU A 7 -14.43 -10.46 30.85
N ASN A 8 -14.85 -9.57 31.72
CA ASN A 8 -15.05 -8.16 31.40
C ASN A 8 -13.73 -7.46 31.07
N THR A 9 -12.65 -7.78 31.77
CA THR A 9 -11.30 -7.26 31.46
C THR A 9 -10.79 -7.75 30.11
N ARG A 10 -11.02 -9.02 29.74
CA ARG A 10 -10.66 -9.56 28.43
C ARG A 10 -11.44 -8.90 27.29
N VAL A 11 -12.75 -8.70 27.48
CA VAL A 11 -13.58 -8.00 26.48
C VAL A 11 -13.16 -6.54 26.32
N GLN A 12 -12.79 -5.87 27.42
CA GLN A 12 -12.28 -4.49 27.36
C GLN A 12 -10.93 -4.42 26.61
N LEU A 13 -10.00 -5.35 26.86
CA LEU A 13 -8.72 -5.42 26.16
C LEU A 13 -8.89 -5.74 24.68
N LEU A 14 -9.81 -6.65 24.32
CA LEU A 14 -10.14 -6.93 22.93
C LEU A 14 -10.77 -5.72 22.23
N ASN A 15 -11.70 -5.03 22.86
CA ASN A 15 -12.31 -3.82 22.32
C ASN A 15 -11.31 -2.66 22.20
N GLN A 16 -10.33 -2.58 23.09
CA GLN A 16 -9.26 -1.59 23.03
C GLN A 16 -8.28 -1.93 21.89
N SER A 17 -7.92 -3.19 21.73
CA SER A 17 -7.09 -3.68 20.62
C SER A 17 -7.77 -3.51 19.25
N ILE A 18 -9.10 -3.73 19.17
CA ILE A 18 -9.90 -3.48 17.96
C ILE A 18 -9.92 -1.98 17.63
N LYS A 19 -10.16 -1.11 18.63
CA LYS A 19 -10.13 0.34 18.46
C LYS A 19 -8.74 0.88 18.09
N GLU A 20 -7.67 0.30 18.61
CA GLU A 20 -6.30 0.64 18.22
C GLU A 20 -5.99 0.15 16.82
N SER A 21 -6.45 -1.03 16.42
CA SER A 21 -6.34 -1.53 15.05
C SER A 21 -7.13 -0.67 14.05
N GLU A 22 -8.32 -0.20 14.41
CA GLU A 22 -9.11 0.73 13.60
C GLU A 22 -8.49 2.12 13.49
N ARG A 23 -7.79 2.61 14.52
CA ARG A 23 -7.04 3.88 14.51
C ARG A 23 -5.77 3.83 13.67
N MET A 24 -5.25 2.64 13.43
CA MET A 24 -3.98 2.41 12.74
C MET A 24 -4.20 1.84 11.33
N SER A 25 -5.41 1.94 10.77
CA SER A 25 -5.67 1.54 9.39
C SER A 25 -5.41 2.71 8.44
N TYR A 26 -4.58 2.48 7.44
CA TYR A 26 -4.44 3.40 6.33
C TYR A 26 -5.51 3.10 5.28
N ILE A 27 -6.26 4.11 4.90
CA ILE A 27 -7.22 4.06 3.80
C ILE A 27 -6.68 4.97 2.70
N ALA A 28 -6.33 4.38 1.57
CA ALA A 28 -5.85 5.15 0.43
C ALA A 28 -6.98 6.06 -0.10
N PRO A 29 -6.72 7.36 -0.38
CA PRO A 29 -7.73 8.31 -0.83
C PRO A 29 -8.02 8.14 -2.33
N ILE A 30 -8.58 6.97 -2.72
CA ILE A 30 -8.80 6.60 -4.12
C ILE A 30 -9.78 7.53 -4.81
N ASP A 31 -10.88 7.88 -4.15
CA ASP A 31 -11.91 8.75 -4.74
C ASP A 31 -11.34 10.16 -5.00
N GLU A 32 -10.55 10.68 -4.06
CA GLU A 32 -9.87 11.96 -4.24
C GLU A 32 -8.83 11.89 -5.38
N THR A 33 -8.05 10.80 -5.43
CA THR A 33 -7.08 10.57 -6.50
C THR A 33 -7.77 10.51 -7.87
N LYS A 34 -8.89 9.79 -7.98
CA LYS A 34 -9.69 9.72 -9.21
C LYS A 34 -10.27 11.08 -9.60
N PHE A 35 -10.75 11.85 -8.63
CA PHE A 35 -11.23 13.21 -8.87
C PHE A 35 -10.12 14.09 -9.48
N TRP A 36 -8.93 14.09 -8.89
CA TRP A 36 -7.79 14.83 -9.45
C TRP A 36 -7.43 14.37 -10.84
N LEU A 37 -7.31 13.05 -11.07
CA LEU A 37 -6.91 12.50 -12.37
C LEU A 37 -7.93 12.82 -13.46
N TYR A 38 -9.21 12.62 -13.19
CA TYR A 38 -10.22 12.66 -14.25
C TYR A 38 -10.93 13.99 -14.39
N GLU A 39 -11.21 14.69 -13.29
CA GLU A 39 -11.97 15.92 -13.32
C GLU A 39 -11.05 17.16 -13.43
N ILE A 40 -9.87 17.13 -12.81
CA ILE A 40 -8.97 18.29 -12.81
C ILE A 40 -7.90 18.18 -13.90
N LEU A 41 -7.20 17.04 -13.97
CA LEU A 41 -6.11 16.83 -14.93
C LEU A 41 -6.59 16.31 -16.28
N GLU A 42 -7.85 15.87 -16.38
CA GLU A 42 -8.45 15.31 -17.58
C GLU A 42 -7.55 14.22 -18.23
N ALA A 43 -7.02 13.32 -17.39
CA ALA A 43 -6.04 12.29 -17.79
C ALA A 43 -6.54 11.41 -18.95
N GLN A 44 -7.85 11.31 -19.16
CA GLN A 44 -8.44 10.62 -20.31
C GLN A 44 -8.02 11.21 -21.66
N ARG A 45 -7.54 12.45 -21.72
CA ARG A 45 -6.98 13.05 -22.95
C ARG A 45 -5.70 12.34 -23.39
N LEU A 46 -4.96 11.73 -22.46
CA LEU A 46 -3.76 10.96 -22.78
C LEU A 46 -4.07 9.71 -23.61
N PHE A 47 -5.27 9.13 -23.47
CA PHE A 47 -5.67 7.94 -24.22
C PHE A 47 -5.81 8.18 -25.74
N SER A 48 -5.88 9.45 -26.17
CA SER A 48 -5.86 9.82 -27.59
C SER A 48 -4.43 9.90 -28.18
N ILE A 49 -3.39 9.86 -27.33
CA ILE A 49 -1.99 9.89 -27.75
C ILE A 49 -1.58 8.48 -28.17
N SER A 50 -0.85 8.35 -29.29
CA SER A 50 -0.50 7.06 -29.88
C SER A 50 0.19 6.08 -28.93
N ASN A 51 0.98 6.57 -27.99
CA ASN A 51 1.69 5.73 -27.02
C ASN A 51 0.78 5.13 -25.94
N TYR A 52 -0.39 5.73 -25.70
CA TYR A 52 -1.33 5.35 -24.62
C TYR A 52 -2.70 4.89 -25.15
N HIS A 53 -2.87 4.72 -26.46
CA HIS A 53 -4.16 4.40 -27.07
C HIS A 53 -4.74 3.04 -26.66
N GLU A 54 -3.90 2.14 -26.16
CA GLU A 54 -4.32 0.83 -25.65
C GLU A 54 -4.79 0.88 -24.18
N VAL A 55 -4.48 1.98 -23.49
CA VAL A 55 -4.80 2.14 -22.06
C VAL A 55 -6.17 2.76 -21.90
N LYS A 56 -6.96 2.23 -20.99
CA LYS A 56 -8.32 2.68 -20.69
C LYS A 56 -8.44 3.20 -19.26
N ARG A 57 -9.50 3.93 -19.00
CA ARG A 57 -9.82 4.42 -17.66
C ARG A 57 -9.92 3.28 -16.64
N GLU A 58 -10.52 2.17 -17.06
CA GLU A 58 -10.70 0.98 -16.22
C GLU A 58 -9.36 0.37 -15.77
N ASP A 59 -8.33 0.44 -16.64
CA ASP A 59 -6.99 -0.04 -16.31
C ASP A 59 -6.36 0.82 -15.21
N PHE A 60 -6.50 2.15 -15.27
CA PHE A 60 -6.05 3.05 -14.20
C PHE A 60 -6.80 2.82 -12.90
N ASP A 61 -8.12 2.61 -12.98
CA ASP A 61 -8.95 2.33 -11.81
C ASP A 61 -8.52 1.03 -11.12
N LEU A 62 -8.19 0.02 -11.90
CA LEU A 62 -7.67 -1.25 -11.38
C LEU A 62 -6.30 -1.06 -10.72
N ILE A 63 -5.38 -0.36 -11.38
CA ILE A 63 -4.04 -0.06 -10.85
C ILE A 63 -4.14 0.69 -9.52
N LEU A 64 -4.98 1.72 -9.43
CA LEU A 64 -5.20 2.47 -8.19
C LEU A 64 -5.75 1.59 -7.07
N SER A 65 -6.69 0.69 -7.40
CA SER A 65 -7.28 -0.22 -6.43
C SER A 65 -6.27 -1.23 -5.90
N GLU A 66 -5.42 -1.79 -6.77
CA GLU A 66 -4.36 -2.71 -6.37
C GLU A 66 -3.25 -1.98 -5.57
N ALA A 67 -2.89 -0.74 -5.96
CA ALA A 67 -1.96 0.08 -5.19
C ALA A 67 -2.48 0.35 -3.78
N ALA A 68 -3.76 0.68 -3.65
CA ALA A 68 -4.42 0.89 -2.36
C ALA A 68 -4.36 -0.36 -1.48
N LYS A 69 -4.63 -1.51 -2.05
CA LYS A 69 -4.59 -2.80 -1.36
C LYS A 69 -3.18 -3.12 -0.86
N ILE A 70 -2.17 -3.05 -1.73
CA ILE A 70 -0.77 -3.30 -1.37
C ILE A 70 -0.32 -2.34 -0.26
N THR A 71 -0.65 -1.06 -0.40
CA THR A 71 -0.28 -0.04 0.59
C THR A 71 -0.92 -0.30 1.94
N SER A 72 -2.21 -0.61 1.97
CA SER A 72 -2.95 -0.83 3.23
C SER A 72 -2.57 -2.14 3.91
N GLU A 73 -2.43 -3.22 3.14
CA GLU A 73 -2.26 -4.57 3.69
C GLU A 73 -0.79 -4.95 3.94
N SER A 74 0.14 -4.46 3.09
CA SER A 74 1.53 -4.91 3.11
C SER A 74 2.52 -3.84 3.54
N ILE A 75 2.33 -2.58 3.14
CA ILE A 75 3.29 -1.51 3.43
C ILE A 75 2.96 -0.80 4.74
N PHE A 76 1.71 -0.40 4.93
CA PHE A 76 1.30 0.37 6.11
C PHE A 76 1.61 -0.32 7.45
N PRO A 77 1.41 -1.64 7.63
CA PRO A 77 1.76 -2.33 8.88
C PRO A 77 3.25 -2.24 9.23
N LEU A 78 4.12 -2.01 8.23
CA LEU A 78 5.55 -1.88 8.45
C LEU A 78 5.94 -0.51 9.05
N ASN A 79 5.10 0.50 8.94
CA ASN A 79 5.36 1.83 9.46
C ASN A 79 5.63 1.80 10.99
N GLN A 80 4.68 1.29 11.76
CA GLN A 80 4.85 1.16 13.20
C GLN A 80 5.99 0.19 13.58
N LYS A 81 6.12 -0.90 12.82
CA LYS A 81 7.17 -1.89 13.06
C LYS A 81 8.57 -1.32 12.83
N SER A 82 8.74 -0.43 11.85
CA SER A 82 10.03 0.21 11.57
C SER A 82 10.46 1.20 12.66
N ASP A 83 9.51 1.85 13.32
CA ASP A 83 9.80 2.70 14.47
C ASP A 83 10.27 1.89 15.68
N GLN A 84 9.68 0.72 15.89
CA GLN A 84 10.03 -0.17 17.01
C GLN A 84 11.32 -0.96 16.77
N ILE A 85 11.54 -1.39 15.53
CA ILE A 85 12.68 -2.23 15.12
C ILE A 85 13.36 -1.57 13.91
N PRO A 86 14.14 -0.49 14.14
CA PRO A 86 14.79 0.23 13.04
C PRO A 86 15.90 -0.61 12.40
N ALA A 87 16.30 -0.20 11.21
CA ALA A 87 17.46 -0.80 10.53
C ALA A 87 18.72 -0.69 11.39
N LYS A 88 19.53 -1.73 11.39
CA LYS A 88 20.78 -1.83 12.17
C LYS A 88 21.95 -2.23 11.30
N LEU A 89 23.11 -1.66 11.58
CA LEU A 89 24.36 -2.10 11.00
C LEU A 89 25.04 -3.09 11.97
N GLU A 90 25.18 -4.34 11.55
CA GLU A 90 25.78 -5.41 12.34
C GLU A 90 26.87 -6.09 11.51
N ASN A 91 28.14 -6.07 11.99
CA ASN A 91 29.27 -6.67 11.31
C ASN A 91 29.44 -6.23 9.83
N GLY A 92 29.20 -4.96 9.53
CA GLY A 92 29.29 -4.42 8.17
C GLY A 92 28.08 -4.75 7.28
N ILE A 93 27.05 -5.42 7.79
CA ILE A 93 25.82 -5.77 7.08
C ILE A 93 24.66 -4.96 7.64
N CYS A 94 23.96 -4.26 6.75
CA CYS A 94 22.73 -3.57 7.11
C CYS A 94 21.57 -4.57 7.19
N ARG A 95 20.95 -4.66 8.38
CA ARG A 95 19.72 -5.42 8.63
C ARG A 95 18.55 -4.47 8.63
N THR A 96 17.65 -4.63 7.68
CA THR A 96 16.40 -3.84 7.60
C THR A 96 15.36 -4.36 8.60
N THR A 97 14.34 -3.55 8.84
CA THR A 97 13.16 -3.98 9.60
C THR A 97 12.57 -5.28 9.01
N PRO A 98 12.25 -6.28 9.85
CA PRO A 98 11.65 -7.52 9.38
C PRO A 98 10.34 -7.27 8.63
N GLY A 99 10.22 -7.80 7.41
CA GLY A 99 9.09 -7.62 6.48
C GLY A 99 9.35 -6.62 5.35
N PHE A 100 10.39 -5.79 5.42
CA PHE A 100 10.73 -4.86 4.33
C PHE A 100 11.16 -5.60 3.06
N ALA A 101 11.92 -6.68 3.19
CA ALA A 101 12.32 -7.50 2.04
C ALA A 101 11.10 -8.11 1.35
N ASP A 102 10.16 -8.65 2.12
CA ASP A 102 8.94 -9.25 1.59
C ASP A 102 8.05 -8.22 0.87
N ALA A 103 7.88 -7.02 1.46
CA ALA A 103 7.15 -5.93 0.84
C ALA A 103 7.83 -5.43 -0.44
N TYR A 104 9.16 -5.35 -0.44
CA TYR A 104 9.92 -4.98 -1.64
C TYR A 104 9.77 -6.02 -2.75
N GLU A 105 9.87 -7.31 -2.43
CA GLU A 105 9.62 -8.38 -3.41
C GLU A 105 8.20 -8.31 -3.99
N LEU A 106 7.20 -8.01 -3.17
CA LEU A 106 5.84 -7.84 -3.63
C LEU A 106 5.74 -6.72 -4.68
N LEU A 107 6.38 -5.57 -4.42
CA LEU A 107 6.42 -4.45 -5.36
C LEU A 107 7.15 -4.81 -6.67
N ILE A 108 8.28 -5.51 -6.59
CA ILE A 108 9.03 -5.95 -7.77
C ILE A 108 8.22 -6.96 -8.59
N LYS A 109 7.67 -7.99 -7.95
CA LYS A 109 6.86 -9.03 -8.62
C LYS A 109 5.60 -8.45 -9.26
N GLY A 110 5.02 -7.42 -8.66
CA GLY A 110 3.87 -6.68 -9.21
C GLY A 110 4.22 -5.69 -10.31
N GLY A 111 5.51 -5.48 -10.63
CA GLY A 111 5.96 -4.54 -11.67
C GLY A 111 5.84 -3.06 -11.29
N TRP A 112 5.58 -2.76 -10.01
CA TRP A 112 5.33 -1.38 -9.55
C TRP A 112 6.52 -0.44 -9.76
N SER A 113 7.75 -0.95 -9.69
CA SER A 113 8.98 -0.18 -9.92
C SER A 113 9.21 0.17 -11.40
N SER A 114 8.53 -0.50 -12.32
CA SER A 114 8.69 -0.34 -13.77
C SER A 114 7.42 0.13 -14.48
N ILE A 115 6.43 0.60 -13.74
CA ILE A 115 5.11 0.97 -14.28
C ILE A 115 5.21 2.06 -15.36
N SER A 116 6.07 3.07 -15.16
CA SER A 116 6.33 4.16 -16.13
C SER A 116 7.50 3.88 -17.07
N GLY A 117 8.13 2.72 -16.96
CA GLY A 117 9.26 2.35 -17.81
C GLY A 117 8.83 2.00 -19.22
N ASP A 118 9.73 2.24 -20.19
CA ASP A 118 9.49 1.87 -21.59
C ASP A 118 9.36 0.34 -21.74
N LYS A 119 8.38 -0.10 -22.53
CA LYS A 119 8.12 -1.53 -22.83
C LYS A 119 9.33 -2.24 -23.43
N THR A 120 10.18 -1.53 -24.17
CA THR A 120 11.42 -2.05 -24.76
C THR A 120 12.38 -2.59 -23.70
N TYR A 121 12.36 -2.01 -22.49
CA TYR A 121 13.19 -2.39 -21.36
C TYR A 121 12.45 -3.18 -20.30
N GLY A 122 11.27 -3.72 -20.61
CA GLY A 122 10.46 -4.50 -19.69
C GLY A 122 9.57 -3.68 -18.76
N GLY A 123 9.37 -2.38 -19.05
CA GLY A 123 8.42 -1.54 -18.38
C GLY A 123 6.97 -1.75 -18.85
N MET A 124 6.01 -1.17 -18.15
CA MET A 124 4.59 -1.22 -18.52
C MET A 124 4.20 -0.11 -19.49
N GLY A 125 4.97 0.97 -19.61
CA GLY A 125 4.72 2.09 -20.50
C GLY A 125 3.51 2.95 -20.10
N LEU A 126 3.27 3.11 -18.78
CA LEU A 126 2.17 3.88 -18.21
C LEU A 126 2.63 5.21 -17.62
#